data_b3811761c93b6819c0cfaedfa231aefe
#
_entry.id   b3811761c93b6819c0cfaedfa231aefe
#
_cell.length_a   1.000
_cell.length_b   1.000
_cell.length_c   1.000
_cell.angle_alpha   90.00
_cell.angle_beta   90.00
_cell.angle_gamma   90.00
#
_symmetry.space_group_name_H-M   'P 1'
#
loop_
_entity.id
_entity.type
_entity.pdbx_description
1 polymer ?
#
loop_
_entity_poly.entity_id
_entity_poly.type
_entity_poly.pdbx_seq_one_letter_code
_entity_poly.pdbx_strand_id
1 'polypeptide(L)'
;MITFVVFMEKKYRILVIDDDSSIRSSLGFLLKRAGYEVEAVSGPEEALRSVRAISPDVILMDMNFSLSTTGEEGLVLLRQVKIFQPQVPVILITAWGSIQLAVQGMQAGAFDFVTKPWNNLALLKTVQTAIELSGTEEKEESLVEGDCRFEKIVGRSKALQDVLRIVSRIARTNASVLITGESGTGKELIAEAIHRNSPRSRSPFVKVNLGGVSQSLFESEMFGHKKGAFTDAFTDRIGRFEMADK
;
A
#
# COMPACT_ATOMS: atom_id res chain seq x y z
N MET A 1 10.85 -45.13 13.30
CA MET A 1 9.51 -44.51 13.31
C MET A 1 9.67 -43.10 12.81
N ILE A 2 9.37 -42.85 11.53
CA ILE A 2 9.55 -41.54 10.87
C ILE A 2 8.22 -40.80 11.05
N THR A 3 8.23 -39.77 11.89
CA THR A 3 7.07 -38.89 12.10
C THR A 3 7.04 -37.87 10.97
N PHE A 4 6.13 -38.03 10.02
CA PHE A 4 5.82 -36.97 9.04
C PHE A 4 5.04 -35.87 9.75
N VAL A 5 5.68 -34.72 9.99
CA VAL A 5 5.00 -33.48 10.36
C VAL A 5 4.42 -32.92 9.07
N VAL A 6 3.13 -33.11 8.85
CA VAL A 6 2.40 -32.42 7.79
C VAL A 6 2.25 -30.97 8.23
N PHE A 7 3.05 -30.06 7.69
CA PHE A 7 2.77 -28.63 7.78
C PHE A 7 1.50 -28.38 6.96
N MET A 8 0.37 -28.19 7.62
CA MET A 8 -0.80 -27.62 6.99
C MET A 8 -0.46 -26.16 6.65
N GLU A 9 -0.18 -25.87 5.37
CA GLU A 9 -0.05 -24.49 4.90
C GLU A 9 -1.34 -23.73 5.25
N LYS A 10 -1.21 -22.65 6.04
CA LYS A 10 -2.35 -21.77 6.38
C LYS A 10 -2.87 -21.19 5.06
N LYS A 11 -4.07 -21.55 4.66
CA LYS A 11 -4.74 -20.93 3.53
C LYS A 11 -5.26 -19.56 3.96
N TYR A 12 -4.76 -18.51 3.32
CA TYR A 12 -5.21 -17.14 3.57
C TYR A 12 -6.54 -16.88 2.89
N ARG A 13 -7.44 -16.20 3.60
CA ARG A 13 -8.79 -15.88 3.15
C ARG A 13 -8.88 -14.42 2.70
N ILE A 14 -9.36 -14.21 1.47
CA ILE A 14 -9.52 -12.88 0.88
C ILE A 14 -11.00 -12.60 0.65
N LEU A 15 -11.48 -11.46 1.15
CA LEU A 15 -12.81 -10.95 0.88
C LEU A 15 -12.75 -9.95 -0.28
N VAL A 16 -13.51 -10.21 -1.33
CA VAL A 16 -13.65 -9.31 -2.50
C VAL A 16 -15.01 -8.64 -2.44
N ILE A 17 -15.04 -7.31 -2.47
CA ILE A 17 -16.25 -6.47 -2.39
C ILE A 17 -16.28 -5.59 -3.64
N ASP A 18 -17.19 -5.88 -4.57
CA ASP A 18 -17.36 -5.15 -5.84
C ASP A 18 -18.78 -5.41 -6.36
N ASP A 19 -19.48 -4.43 -6.88
CA ASP A 19 -20.85 -4.58 -7.41
C ASP A 19 -20.87 -5.26 -8.80
N ASP A 20 -19.78 -5.16 -9.55
CA ASP A 20 -19.61 -5.82 -10.86
C ASP A 20 -19.31 -7.31 -10.71
N SER A 21 -20.23 -8.16 -11.16
CA SER A 21 -20.06 -9.62 -11.14
C SER A 21 -18.87 -10.12 -11.97
N SER A 22 -18.52 -9.42 -13.05
CA SER A 22 -17.39 -9.76 -13.93
C SER A 22 -16.06 -9.50 -13.19
N ILE A 23 -15.97 -8.40 -12.46
CA ILE A 23 -14.82 -8.06 -11.62
C ILE A 23 -14.68 -9.09 -10.49
N ARG A 24 -15.77 -9.40 -9.76
CA ARG A 24 -15.74 -10.43 -8.72
C ARG A 24 -15.28 -11.78 -9.26
N SER A 25 -15.78 -12.18 -10.43
CA SER A 25 -15.39 -13.45 -11.06
C SER A 25 -13.91 -13.45 -11.48
N SER A 26 -13.43 -12.37 -12.07
CA SER A 26 -12.04 -12.21 -12.51
C SER A 26 -11.07 -12.25 -11.34
N LEU A 27 -11.33 -11.46 -10.29
CA LEU A 27 -10.53 -11.44 -9.06
C LEU A 27 -10.59 -12.81 -8.35
N GLY A 28 -11.79 -13.40 -8.25
CA GLY A 28 -11.97 -14.70 -7.64
C GLY A 28 -11.16 -15.80 -8.34
N PHE A 29 -11.15 -15.80 -9.68
CA PHE A 29 -10.32 -16.73 -10.46
C PHE A 29 -8.82 -16.51 -10.24
N LEU A 30 -8.37 -15.26 -10.34
CA LEU A 30 -6.96 -14.88 -10.16
C LEU A 30 -6.44 -15.31 -8.79
N LEU A 31 -7.17 -14.96 -7.72
CA LEU A 31 -6.77 -15.21 -6.35
C LEU A 31 -6.84 -16.69 -5.98
N LYS A 32 -7.87 -17.41 -6.41
CA LYS A 32 -7.97 -18.87 -6.21
C LYS A 32 -6.83 -19.61 -6.91
N ARG A 33 -6.46 -19.18 -8.12
CA ARG A 33 -5.31 -19.74 -8.85
C ARG A 33 -3.98 -19.49 -8.13
N ALA A 34 -3.89 -18.39 -7.38
CA ALA A 34 -2.73 -18.08 -6.54
C ALA A 34 -2.74 -18.81 -5.18
N GLY A 35 -3.74 -19.68 -4.91
CA GLY A 35 -3.81 -20.51 -3.71
C GLY A 35 -4.61 -19.92 -2.55
N TYR A 36 -5.27 -18.78 -2.72
CA TYR A 36 -6.09 -18.12 -1.70
C TYR A 36 -7.52 -18.69 -1.63
N GLU A 37 -8.11 -18.68 -0.43
CA GLU A 37 -9.54 -18.84 -0.27
C GLU A 37 -10.23 -17.51 -0.53
N VAL A 38 -11.28 -17.48 -1.37
CA VAL A 38 -11.94 -16.23 -1.79
C VAL A 38 -13.41 -16.30 -1.51
N GLU A 39 -13.89 -15.33 -0.74
CA GLU A 39 -15.28 -14.95 -0.62
C GLU A 39 -15.52 -13.66 -1.42
N ALA A 40 -16.64 -13.58 -2.15
CA ALA A 40 -16.96 -12.43 -2.97
C ALA A 40 -18.39 -11.98 -2.70
N VAL A 41 -18.57 -10.69 -2.42
CA VAL A 41 -19.85 -10.05 -2.09
C VAL A 41 -20.11 -8.84 -2.97
N SER A 42 -21.39 -8.50 -3.17
CA SER A 42 -21.81 -7.52 -4.17
C SER A 42 -21.90 -6.09 -3.63
N GLY A 43 -21.85 -5.88 -2.33
CA GLY A 43 -22.04 -4.53 -1.79
C GLY A 43 -21.82 -4.40 -0.29
N PRO A 44 -22.01 -3.18 0.24
CA PRO A 44 -21.68 -2.82 1.62
C PRO A 44 -22.38 -3.68 2.70
N GLU A 45 -23.68 -3.97 2.53
CA GLU A 45 -24.44 -4.74 3.52
C GLU A 45 -23.93 -6.18 3.66
N GLU A 46 -23.65 -6.83 2.53
CA GLU A 46 -23.09 -8.18 2.52
C GLU A 46 -21.67 -8.18 3.08
N ALA A 47 -20.87 -7.18 2.69
CA ALA A 47 -19.52 -7.02 3.19
C ALA A 47 -19.46 -6.91 4.72
N LEU A 48 -20.31 -6.08 5.32
CA LEU A 48 -20.38 -5.92 6.78
C LEU A 48 -20.87 -7.19 7.48
N ARG A 49 -21.75 -7.97 6.86
CA ARG A 49 -22.15 -9.29 7.40
C ARG A 49 -20.97 -10.26 7.38
N SER A 50 -20.26 -10.37 6.26
CA SER A 50 -19.09 -11.23 6.12
C SER A 50 -17.97 -10.85 7.09
N VAL A 51 -17.62 -9.56 7.18
CA VAL A 51 -16.58 -9.05 8.10
C VAL A 51 -16.90 -9.35 9.58
N ARG A 52 -18.18 -9.40 9.96
CA ARG A 52 -18.60 -9.78 11.33
C ARG A 52 -18.58 -11.28 11.56
N ALA A 53 -18.85 -12.08 10.53
CA ALA A 53 -18.97 -13.53 10.63
C ALA A 53 -17.61 -14.23 10.51
N ILE A 54 -16.70 -13.67 9.73
CA ILE A 54 -15.37 -14.22 9.45
C ILE A 54 -14.32 -13.13 9.59
N SER A 55 -13.08 -13.53 9.88
CA SER A 55 -11.93 -12.64 9.84
C SER A 55 -11.13 -12.93 8.57
N PRO A 56 -11.30 -12.14 7.48
CA PRO A 56 -10.46 -12.27 6.29
C PRO A 56 -9.03 -11.82 6.60
N ASP A 57 -8.04 -12.41 5.93
CA ASP A 57 -6.64 -11.98 6.05
C ASP A 57 -6.38 -10.71 5.23
N VAL A 58 -7.13 -10.49 4.13
CA VAL A 58 -7.09 -9.27 3.28
C VAL A 58 -8.48 -8.97 2.72
N ILE A 59 -8.79 -7.70 2.54
CA ILE A 59 -10.02 -7.25 1.86
C ILE A 59 -9.63 -6.48 0.60
N LEU A 60 -10.17 -6.88 -0.55
CA LEU A 60 -10.16 -6.10 -1.80
C LEU A 60 -11.53 -5.43 -1.94
N MET A 61 -11.57 -4.10 -2.01
CA MET A 61 -12.82 -3.36 -1.94
C MET A 61 -12.91 -2.30 -3.03
N ASP A 62 -13.99 -2.33 -3.82
CA ASP A 62 -14.28 -1.24 -4.75
C ASP A 62 -14.63 0.05 -3.98
N MET A 63 -14.34 1.17 -4.63
CA MET A 63 -14.64 2.50 -4.10
C MET A 63 -16.06 2.96 -4.43
N ASN A 64 -16.71 2.39 -5.45
CA ASN A 64 -18.02 2.80 -5.92
C ASN A 64 -18.94 1.58 -6.01
N PHE A 65 -20.11 1.66 -5.37
CA PHE A 65 -21.14 0.60 -5.36
C PHE A 65 -22.46 1.04 -6.00
N SER A 66 -22.48 2.23 -6.58
CA SER A 66 -23.62 2.80 -7.29
C SER A 66 -23.14 3.55 -8.53
N LEU A 67 -24.07 4.14 -9.27
CA LEU A 67 -23.77 4.99 -10.44
C LEU A 67 -22.98 6.26 -10.07
N SER A 68 -22.84 6.58 -8.79
CA SER A 68 -21.99 7.70 -8.35
C SER A 68 -20.53 7.30 -8.40
N THR A 69 -19.70 8.12 -9.03
CA THR A 69 -18.25 7.87 -9.19
C THR A 69 -17.41 8.67 -8.19
N THR A 70 -18.01 9.10 -7.08
CA THR A 70 -17.34 9.98 -6.10
C THR A 70 -16.36 9.24 -5.17
N GLY A 71 -16.49 7.91 -5.04
CA GLY A 71 -15.70 7.11 -4.10
C GLY A 71 -16.09 7.27 -2.63
N GLU A 72 -17.08 8.08 -2.31
CA GLU A 72 -17.53 8.31 -0.93
C GLU A 72 -18.08 7.05 -0.28
N GLU A 73 -18.82 6.23 -1.04
CA GLU A 73 -19.40 4.97 -0.55
C GLU A 73 -18.30 4.00 -0.06
N GLY A 74 -17.22 3.85 -0.83
CA GLY A 74 -16.09 3.04 -0.44
C GLY A 74 -15.37 3.56 0.80
N LEU A 75 -15.21 4.89 0.94
CA LEU A 75 -14.64 5.49 2.14
C LEU A 75 -15.50 5.26 3.38
N VAL A 76 -16.83 5.34 3.25
CA VAL A 76 -17.76 5.04 4.36
C VAL A 76 -17.64 3.57 4.75
N LEU A 77 -17.68 2.66 3.78
CA LEU A 77 -17.53 1.23 4.03
C LEU A 77 -16.17 0.90 4.67
N LEU A 78 -15.09 1.49 4.17
CA LEU A 78 -13.74 1.33 4.74
C LEU A 78 -13.73 1.67 6.24
N ARG A 79 -14.27 2.81 6.63
CA ARG A 79 -14.34 3.22 8.04
C ARG A 79 -15.14 2.22 8.87
N GLN A 80 -16.27 1.74 8.35
CA GLN A 80 -17.09 0.73 9.04
C GLN A 80 -16.36 -0.60 9.19
N VAL A 81 -15.70 -1.08 8.13
CA VAL A 81 -14.86 -2.28 8.18
C VAL A 81 -13.76 -2.14 9.24
N LYS A 82 -13.09 -0.99 9.29
CA LYS A 82 -12.02 -0.73 10.27
C LYS A 82 -12.50 -0.65 11.72
N ILE A 83 -13.78 -0.37 11.96
CA ILE A 83 -14.36 -0.48 13.31
C ILE A 83 -14.45 -1.94 13.76
N PHE A 84 -14.85 -2.86 12.88
CA PHE A 84 -15.01 -4.29 13.23
C PHE A 84 -13.69 -5.07 13.13
N GLN A 85 -12.86 -4.71 12.15
CA GLN A 85 -11.61 -5.41 11.83
C GLN A 85 -10.47 -4.38 11.65
N PRO A 86 -9.98 -3.74 12.73
CA PRO A 86 -9.02 -2.65 12.64
C PRO A 86 -7.68 -3.06 12.02
N GLN A 87 -7.27 -4.31 12.23
CA GLN A 87 -5.96 -4.82 11.79
C GLN A 87 -5.99 -5.41 10.36
N VAL A 88 -7.16 -5.81 9.85
CA VAL A 88 -7.24 -6.42 8.52
C VAL A 88 -6.87 -5.40 7.44
N PRO A 89 -5.89 -5.67 6.59
CA PRO A 89 -5.52 -4.78 5.49
C PRO A 89 -6.62 -4.72 4.44
N VAL A 90 -6.96 -3.49 4.05
CA VAL A 90 -7.95 -3.20 3.02
C VAL A 90 -7.24 -2.57 1.84
N ILE A 91 -7.27 -3.21 0.68
CA ILE A 91 -6.78 -2.71 -0.59
C ILE A 91 -7.96 -2.16 -1.37
N LEU A 92 -7.93 -0.86 -1.66
CA LEU A 92 -8.98 -0.20 -2.42
C LEU A 92 -8.78 -0.41 -3.92
N ILE A 93 -9.86 -0.69 -4.65
CA ILE A 93 -9.86 -0.80 -6.12
C ILE A 93 -10.69 0.35 -6.67
N THR A 94 -10.19 1.06 -7.68
CA THR A 94 -10.89 2.22 -8.25
C THR A 94 -10.71 2.34 -9.75
N ALA A 95 -11.76 2.73 -10.46
CA ALA A 95 -11.69 3.03 -11.89
C ALA A 95 -11.08 4.41 -12.17
N TRP A 96 -11.16 5.34 -11.19
CA TRP A 96 -10.71 6.71 -11.33
C TRP A 96 -9.72 7.04 -10.21
N GLY A 97 -8.43 7.02 -10.57
CA GLY A 97 -7.36 7.36 -9.65
C GLY A 97 -7.22 8.85 -9.42
N SER A 98 -8.18 9.53 -8.77
CA SER A 98 -7.85 10.86 -8.27
C SER A 98 -6.87 10.69 -7.10
N ILE A 99 -5.76 11.39 -7.17
CA ILE A 99 -4.75 11.43 -6.08
C ILE A 99 -5.43 11.77 -4.76
N GLN A 100 -6.41 12.67 -4.79
CA GLN A 100 -7.16 13.09 -3.61
C GLN A 100 -7.94 11.94 -2.96
N LEU A 101 -8.61 11.10 -3.76
CA LEU A 101 -9.38 9.95 -3.26
C LEU A 101 -8.46 8.87 -2.69
N ALA A 102 -7.32 8.60 -3.34
CA ALA A 102 -6.31 7.70 -2.83
C ALA A 102 -5.77 8.18 -1.46
N VAL A 103 -5.44 9.47 -1.34
CA VAL A 103 -4.97 10.07 -0.08
C VAL A 103 -6.04 9.94 1.02
N GLN A 104 -7.31 10.21 0.72
CA GLN A 104 -8.41 10.05 1.68
C GLN A 104 -8.57 8.59 2.11
N GLY A 105 -8.45 7.63 1.18
CA GLY A 105 -8.48 6.21 1.49
C GLY A 105 -7.35 5.79 2.44
N MET A 106 -6.13 6.23 2.15
CA MET A 106 -4.97 5.96 3.01
C MET A 106 -5.13 6.59 4.40
N GLN A 107 -5.63 7.83 4.49
CA GLN A 107 -5.94 8.50 5.76
C GLN A 107 -7.06 7.81 6.54
N ALA A 108 -8.01 7.18 5.85
CA ALA A 108 -9.08 6.39 6.45
C ALA A 108 -8.63 4.97 6.88
N GLY A 109 -7.36 4.61 6.66
CA GLY A 109 -6.76 3.35 7.11
C GLY A 109 -6.75 2.24 6.04
N ALA A 110 -6.87 2.57 4.75
CA ALA A 110 -6.57 1.62 3.70
C ALA A 110 -5.09 1.21 3.74
N PHE A 111 -4.81 -0.03 3.36
CA PHE A 111 -3.45 -0.56 3.23
C PHE A 111 -2.78 -0.06 1.95
N ASP A 112 -3.51 -0.12 0.84
CA ASP A 112 -3.03 0.33 -0.48
C ASP A 112 -4.23 0.59 -1.40
N PHE A 113 -3.98 1.12 -2.60
CA PHE A 113 -5.00 1.25 -3.63
C PHE A 113 -4.49 0.76 -4.99
N VAL A 114 -5.40 0.26 -5.82
CA VAL A 114 -5.12 -0.29 -7.15
C VAL A 114 -6.11 0.30 -8.15
N THR A 115 -5.61 0.78 -9.28
CA THR A 115 -6.47 1.33 -10.36
C THR A 115 -6.94 0.24 -11.30
N LYS A 116 -8.20 0.34 -11.76
CA LYS A 116 -8.76 -0.47 -12.85
C LYS A 116 -8.35 0.18 -14.21
N PRO A 117 -7.83 -0.56 -15.20
CA PRO A 117 -7.45 -1.98 -15.15
C PRO A 117 -6.14 -2.18 -14.40
N TRP A 118 -6.02 -3.29 -13.67
CA TRP A 118 -4.82 -3.63 -12.91
C TRP A 118 -3.91 -4.60 -13.66
N ASN A 119 -2.64 -4.62 -13.24
CA ASN A 119 -1.71 -5.68 -13.59
C ASN A 119 -1.84 -6.83 -12.57
N ASN A 120 -2.09 -8.05 -13.04
CA ASN A 120 -2.31 -9.21 -12.18
C ASN A 120 -1.12 -9.51 -11.24
N LEU A 121 0.12 -9.39 -11.75
CA LEU A 121 1.32 -9.64 -10.93
C LEU A 121 1.48 -8.57 -9.85
N ALA A 122 1.22 -7.31 -10.19
CA ALA A 122 1.29 -6.21 -9.23
C ALA A 122 0.22 -6.38 -8.13
N LEU A 123 -1.02 -6.70 -8.50
CA LEU A 123 -2.10 -6.94 -7.54
C LEU A 123 -1.77 -8.11 -6.59
N LEU A 124 -1.32 -9.25 -7.13
CA LEU A 124 -0.93 -10.40 -6.30
C LEU A 124 0.21 -10.05 -5.34
N LYS A 125 1.17 -9.25 -5.79
CA LYS A 125 2.27 -8.79 -4.94
C LYS A 125 1.78 -7.87 -3.82
N THR A 126 0.85 -6.95 -4.09
CA THR A 126 0.23 -6.10 -3.07
C THR A 126 -0.52 -6.95 -2.03
N VAL A 127 -1.29 -7.95 -2.49
CA VAL A 127 -2.00 -8.89 -1.60
C VAL A 127 -1.02 -9.67 -0.72
N GLN A 128 0.04 -10.22 -1.31
CA GLN A 128 1.07 -10.94 -0.56
C GLN A 128 1.73 -10.05 0.50
N THR A 129 2.11 -8.82 0.13
CA THR A 129 2.68 -7.85 1.05
C THR A 129 1.73 -7.51 2.20
N ALA A 130 0.43 -7.38 1.90
CA ALA A 130 -0.59 -7.15 2.92
C ALA A 130 -0.68 -8.30 3.94
N ILE A 131 -0.63 -9.54 3.47
CA ILE A 131 -0.63 -10.75 4.31
C ILE A 131 0.63 -10.82 5.18
N GLU A 132 1.80 -10.60 4.58
CA GLU A 132 3.08 -10.65 5.28
C GLU A 132 3.15 -9.64 6.43
N LEU A 133 2.64 -8.43 6.21
CA LEU A 133 2.64 -7.38 7.22
C LEU A 133 1.60 -7.61 8.33
N SER A 134 0.47 -8.26 8.03
CA SER A 134 -0.58 -8.56 9.02
C SER A 134 -0.27 -9.76 9.89
N GLY A 135 0.41 -10.78 9.34
CA GLY A 135 0.73 -12.02 10.05
C GLY A 135 1.83 -11.91 11.12
N THR A 136 2.48 -10.76 11.22
CA THR A 136 3.67 -10.56 12.06
C THR A 136 3.35 -10.11 13.49
N GLU A 137 2.10 -9.73 13.79
CA GLU A 137 1.73 -9.25 15.15
C GLU A 137 1.78 -10.35 16.24
N GLU A 138 1.62 -11.64 15.88
CA GLU A 138 1.63 -12.73 16.88
C GLU A 138 3.03 -13.32 17.17
N LYS A 139 4.09 -12.95 16.43
CA LYS A 139 5.43 -13.57 16.56
C LYS A 139 6.56 -12.63 16.99
N GLU A 140 6.34 -11.34 17.17
CA GLU A 140 7.43 -10.35 17.25
C GLU A 140 7.56 -9.57 18.56
N GLU A 141 7.28 -10.13 19.72
CA GLU A 141 7.83 -9.52 20.97
C GLU A 141 9.36 -9.73 21.10
N SER A 142 10.01 -10.52 20.25
CA SER A 142 11.40 -10.93 20.49
C SER A 142 12.44 -10.63 19.39
N LEU A 143 12.12 -10.02 18.25
CA LEU A 143 13.07 -9.95 17.11
C LEU A 143 13.38 -8.53 16.56
N VAL A 144 12.98 -7.42 17.18
CA VAL A 144 13.02 -6.10 16.53
C VAL A 144 14.19 -5.18 16.96
N GLU A 145 15.02 -5.52 17.92
CA GLU A 145 16.05 -4.59 18.42
C GLU A 145 17.44 -4.64 17.75
N GLY A 146 17.72 -5.59 16.84
CA GLY A 146 19.12 -5.87 16.43
C GLY A 146 19.57 -5.35 15.07
N ASP A 147 18.70 -5.07 14.09
CA ASP A 147 19.14 -5.00 12.69
C ASP A 147 18.76 -3.74 11.90
N CYS A 148 18.01 -2.80 12.48
CA CYS A 148 17.59 -1.58 11.78
C CYS A 148 18.45 -0.36 12.15
N ARG A 149 18.82 0.42 11.13
CA ARG A 149 19.68 1.61 11.23
C ARG A 149 18.85 2.88 11.39
N PHE A 150 18.78 3.40 12.62
CA PHE A 150 18.06 4.64 12.97
C PHE A 150 18.96 5.76 13.52
N GLU A 151 20.25 5.75 13.18
CA GLU A 151 21.26 6.62 13.78
C GLU A 151 20.96 8.12 13.69
N LYS A 152 20.18 8.54 12.66
CA LYS A 152 19.78 9.93 12.47
C LYS A 152 18.52 10.34 13.26
N ILE A 153 17.82 9.38 13.85
CA ILE A 153 16.55 9.62 14.55
C ILE A 153 16.81 9.57 16.04
N VAL A 154 16.69 10.72 16.70
CA VAL A 154 16.94 10.85 18.14
C VAL A 154 15.60 11.06 18.86
N GLY A 155 15.29 10.19 19.82
CA GLY A 155 14.10 10.30 20.66
C GLY A 155 13.74 8.99 21.36
N ARG A 156 13.04 9.11 22.50
CA ARG A 156 12.65 7.95 23.33
C ARG A 156 11.15 7.94 23.67
N SER A 157 10.34 8.80 23.02
CA SER A 157 8.90 8.79 23.26
C SER A 157 8.26 7.49 22.75
N LYS A 158 7.22 7.01 23.44
CA LYS A 158 6.48 5.81 23.03
C LYS A 158 5.96 5.94 21.59
N ALA A 159 5.40 7.11 21.25
CA ALA A 159 4.90 7.37 19.89
C ALA A 159 5.99 7.21 18.80
N LEU A 160 7.22 7.70 19.07
CA LEU A 160 8.34 7.54 18.15
C LEU A 160 8.75 6.06 18.03
N GLN A 161 8.82 5.35 19.16
CA GLN A 161 9.15 3.92 19.16
C GLN A 161 8.14 3.10 18.37
N ASP A 162 6.85 3.41 18.48
CA ASP A 162 5.79 2.75 17.69
C ASP A 162 5.96 3.03 16.19
N VAL A 163 6.30 4.28 15.80
CA VAL A 163 6.63 4.62 14.41
C VAL A 163 7.85 3.84 13.92
N LEU A 164 8.94 3.77 14.70
CA LEU A 164 10.16 3.05 14.30
C LEU A 164 9.91 1.54 14.14
N ARG A 165 9.04 0.96 14.98
CA ARG A 165 8.60 -0.43 14.83
C ARG A 165 7.86 -0.67 13.51
N ILE A 166 6.95 0.24 13.13
CA ILE A 166 6.29 0.21 11.83
C ILE A 166 7.32 0.33 10.70
N VAL A 167 8.26 1.26 10.79
CA VAL A 167 9.34 1.46 9.80
C VAL A 167 10.17 0.19 9.61
N SER A 168 10.56 -0.50 10.68
CA SER A 168 11.33 -1.75 10.61
C SER A 168 10.60 -2.84 9.81
N ARG A 169 9.27 -2.90 9.93
CA ARG A 169 8.43 -3.87 9.22
C ARG A 169 8.29 -3.51 7.74
N ILE A 170 7.82 -2.30 7.44
CA ILE A 170 7.52 -1.88 6.06
C ILE A 170 8.78 -1.71 5.21
N ALA A 171 9.92 -1.36 5.79
CA ALA A 171 11.16 -1.18 5.05
C ALA A 171 11.60 -2.44 4.28
N ARG A 172 11.25 -3.62 4.77
CA ARG A 172 11.57 -4.92 4.13
C ARG A 172 10.65 -5.28 2.97
N THR A 173 9.58 -4.51 2.76
CA THR A 173 8.56 -4.74 1.74
C THR A 173 8.70 -3.78 0.56
N ASN A 174 7.89 -3.97 -0.49
CA ASN A 174 7.75 -3.02 -1.60
C ASN A 174 6.45 -2.22 -1.53
N ALA A 175 5.83 -2.11 -0.34
CA ALA A 175 4.61 -1.34 -0.14
C ALA A 175 4.86 0.15 -0.40
N SER A 176 3.88 0.83 -0.98
CA SER A 176 3.85 2.29 -1.05
C SER A 176 3.58 2.85 0.33
N VAL A 177 4.32 3.87 0.75
CA VAL A 177 4.23 4.43 2.10
C VAL A 177 3.83 5.90 2.05
N LEU A 178 2.72 6.24 2.70
CA LEU A 178 2.31 7.62 2.94
C LEU A 178 2.71 8.04 4.36
N ILE A 179 3.56 9.08 4.47
CA ILE A 179 4.01 9.64 5.74
C ILE A 179 3.31 11.00 5.95
N THR A 180 2.46 11.09 6.95
CA THR A 180 1.72 12.31 7.30
C THR A 180 2.20 12.92 8.61
N GLY A 181 1.98 14.21 8.81
CA GLY A 181 2.33 14.94 10.03
C GLY A 181 2.57 16.42 9.76
N GLU A 182 2.67 17.22 10.81
CA GLU A 182 2.93 18.66 10.73
C GLU A 182 4.30 18.98 10.11
N SER A 183 4.48 20.23 9.68
CA SER A 183 5.79 20.68 9.17
C SER A 183 6.86 20.59 10.27
N GLY A 184 8.07 20.15 9.91
CA GLY A 184 9.18 20.03 10.85
C GLY A 184 9.18 18.77 11.75
N THR A 185 8.20 17.88 11.66
CA THR A 185 8.11 16.65 12.51
C THR A 185 9.08 15.52 12.12
N GLY A 186 9.96 15.72 11.15
CA GLY A 186 10.96 14.72 10.76
C GLY A 186 10.50 13.67 9.77
N LYS A 187 9.41 13.91 9.02
CA LYS A 187 8.91 12.98 7.98
C LYS A 187 9.98 12.51 6.99
N GLU A 188 10.88 13.41 6.61
CA GLU A 188 11.98 13.10 5.70
C GLU A 188 12.99 12.11 6.32
N LEU A 189 13.27 12.23 7.61
CA LEU A 189 14.13 11.29 8.32
C LEU A 189 13.53 9.89 8.37
N ILE A 190 12.21 9.80 8.52
CA ILE A 190 11.47 8.53 8.47
C ILE A 190 11.55 7.92 7.06
N ALA A 191 11.36 8.71 6.00
CA ALA A 191 11.48 8.24 4.62
C ALA A 191 12.91 7.74 4.32
N GLU A 192 13.95 8.47 4.77
CA GLU A 192 15.34 8.02 4.68
C GLU A 192 15.58 6.71 5.45
N ALA A 193 15.00 6.57 6.64
CA ALA A 193 15.14 5.36 7.44
C ALA A 193 14.51 4.15 6.76
N ILE A 194 13.32 4.31 6.16
CA ILE A 194 12.68 3.25 5.35
C ILE A 194 13.62 2.82 4.21
N HIS A 195 14.14 3.77 3.44
CA HIS A 195 15.04 3.46 2.32
C HIS A 195 16.31 2.73 2.79
N ARG A 196 16.98 3.22 3.85
CA ARG A 196 18.23 2.63 4.38
C ARG A 196 18.06 1.21 4.91
N ASN A 197 16.87 0.87 5.39
CA ASN A 197 16.55 -0.45 5.92
C ASN A 197 15.84 -1.35 4.88
N SER A 198 15.69 -0.89 3.62
CA SER A 198 15.04 -1.62 2.54
C SER A 198 16.03 -2.46 1.73
N PRO A 199 15.55 -3.46 0.97
CA PRO A 199 16.37 -4.17 -0.02
C PRO A 199 17.03 -3.24 -1.06
N ARG A 200 16.50 -2.02 -1.24
CA ARG A 200 17.00 -1.00 -2.14
C ARG A 200 17.96 0.01 -1.48
N SER A 201 18.46 -0.27 -0.29
CA SER A 201 19.33 0.64 0.50
C SER A 201 20.63 1.07 -0.21
N ARG A 202 21.06 0.30 -1.22
CA ARG A 202 22.24 0.61 -2.07
C ARG A 202 21.90 1.36 -3.35
N SER A 203 20.61 1.49 -3.68
CA SER A 203 20.12 2.21 -4.86
C SER A 203 19.94 3.69 -4.55
N PRO A 204 19.83 4.57 -5.55
CA PRO A 204 19.63 6.01 -5.34
C PRO A 204 18.33 6.30 -4.56
N PHE A 205 18.40 7.23 -3.62
CA PHE A 205 17.25 7.80 -2.93
C PHE A 205 16.96 9.19 -3.48
N VAL A 206 16.04 9.28 -4.44
CA VAL A 206 15.74 10.53 -5.15
C VAL A 206 14.61 11.27 -4.44
N LYS A 207 14.91 12.45 -3.90
CA LYS A 207 13.95 13.34 -3.24
C LYS A 207 13.37 14.33 -4.23
N VAL A 208 12.07 14.54 -4.20
CA VAL A 208 11.36 15.53 -5.02
C VAL A 208 10.44 16.35 -4.13
N ASN A 209 10.62 17.68 -4.15
CA ASN A 209 9.68 18.60 -3.53
C ASN A 209 8.72 19.12 -4.60
N LEU A 210 7.52 18.53 -4.66
CA LEU A 210 6.51 18.91 -5.66
C LEU A 210 5.94 20.32 -5.44
N GLY A 211 5.98 20.83 -4.22
CA GLY A 211 5.52 22.20 -3.92
C GLY A 211 6.43 23.29 -4.49
N GLY A 212 7.68 22.96 -4.82
CA GLY A 212 8.65 23.87 -5.46
C GLY A 212 8.72 23.76 -6.98
N VAL A 213 7.95 22.85 -7.61
CA VAL A 213 7.98 22.62 -9.06
C VAL A 213 6.71 23.24 -9.67
N SER A 214 6.89 24.16 -10.64
CA SER A 214 5.74 24.69 -11.39
C SER A 214 5.13 23.61 -12.28
N GLN A 215 3.82 23.70 -12.52
CA GLN A 215 3.10 22.71 -13.33
C GLN A 215 3.71 22.55 -14.73
N SER A 216 4.21 23.64 -15.33
CA SER A 216 4.87 23.62 -16.65
C SER A 216 6.22 22.90 -16.66
N LEU A 217 6.91 22.82 -15.52
CA LEU A 217 8.20 22.13 -15.38
C LEU A 217 8.07 20.72 -14.82
N PHE A 218 6.89 20.35 -14.34
CA PHE A 218 6.67 19.05 -13.67
C PHE A 218 7.08 17.87 -14.56
N GLU A 219 6.61 17.82 -15.80
CA GLU A 219 6.94 16.73 -16.73
C GLU A 219 8.45 16.65 -17.00
N SER A 220 9.08 17.81 -17.23
CA SER A 220 10.51 17.93 -17.46
C SER A 220 11.34 17.49 -16.25
N GLU A 221 10.92 17.85 -15.03
CA GLU A 221 11.58 17.42 -13.80
C GLU A 221 11.44 15.91 -13.57
N MET A 222 10.22 15.37 -13.76
CA MET A 222 9.94 13.97 -13.45
C MET A 222 10.47 12.99 -14.49
N PHE A 223 10.29 13.30 -15.78
CA PHE A 223 10.61 12.40 -16.89
C PHE A 223 11.85 12.81 -17.68
N GLY A 224 12.35 14.04 -17.46
CA GLY A 224 13.45 14.59 -18.23
C GLY A 224 13.03 15.12 -19.60
N HIS A 225 13.98 15.66 -20.35
CA HIS A 225 13.77 16.13 -21.72
C HIS A 225 15.05 16.09 -22.54
N LYS A 226 14.88 16.08 -23.85
CA LYS A 226 15.98 16.26 -24.81
C LYS A 226 16.15 17.75 -25.17
N LYS A 227 17.35 18.13 -25.48
CA LYS A 227 17.65 19.46 -26.01
C LYS A 227 16.72 19.81 -27.19
N GLY A 228 16.08 20.97 -27.10
CA GLY A 228 15.16 21.46 -28.14
C GLY A 228 13.72 20.96 -27.99
N ALA A 229 13.36 20.24 -26.92
CA ALA A 229 11.99 19.77 -26.70
C ALA A 229 10.99 20.92 -26.45
N PHE A 230 11.44 22.06 -25.93
CA PHE A 230 10.69 23.32 -25.77
C PHE A 230 11.66 24.52 -25.79
N THR A 231 11.14 25.74 -25.80
CA THR A 231 11.90 26.97 -26.04
C THR A 231 13.15 27.11 -25.15
N ASP A 232 13.05 26.71 -23.87
CA ASP A 232 14.12 26.83 -22.87
C ASP A 232 14.90 25.53 -22.64
N ALA A 233 14.71 24.51 -23.46
CA ALA A 233 15.42 23.23 -23.37
C ALA A 233 16.80 23.30 -24.02
N PHE A 234 17.75 23.98 -23.39
CA PHE A 234 19.11 24.18 -23.94
C PHE A 234 20.01 22.95 -23.83
N THR A 235 19.72 22.00 -22.91
CA THR A 235 20.51 20.79 -22.67
C THR A 235 19.59 19.59 -22.46
N ASP A 236 20.14 18.37 -22.62
CA ASP A 236 19.45 17.15 -22.21
C ASP A 236 19.34 17.10 -20.67
N ARG A 237 18.21 16.64 -20.15
CA ARG A 237 17.98 16.47 -18.71
C ARG A 237 17.45 15.09 -18.42
N ILE A 238 18.08 14.40 -17.46
CA ILE A 238 17.61 13.12 -16.92
C ILE A 238 16.48 13.39 -15.91
N GLY A 239 15.37 12.67 -16.04
CA GLY A 239 14.24 12.79 -15.13
C GLY A 239 14.46 12.10 -13.77
N ARG A 240 13.69 12.52 -12.77
CA ARG A 240 13.77 11.97 -11.41
C ARG A 240 13.45 10.48 -11.36
N PHE A 241 12.49 10.01 -12.17
CA PHE A 241 12.17 8.59 -12.28
C PHE A 241 13.33 7.78 -12.83
N GLU A 242 13.98 8.25 -13.89
CA GLU A 242 15.15 7.58 -14.46
C GLU A 242 16.33 7.57 -13.47
N MET A 243 16.51 8.66 -12.70
CA MET A 243 17.53 8.72 -11.65
C MET A 243 17.26 7.72 -10.51
N ALA A 244 15.99 7.41 -10.23
CA ALA A 244 15.60 6.50 -9.17
C ALA A 244 15.66 5.02 -9.58
N ASP A 245 15.72 4.72 -10.88
CA ASP A 245 15.73 3.36 -11.43
C ASP A 245 17.16 2.78 -11.57
N LYS A 246 18.17 3.56 -11.25
CA LYS A 246 19.61 3.18 -11.28
C LYS A 246 20.06 2.86 -9.86
#